data_3225ee4ce5c569e5595dd5d4f3a520ac
#
_entry.id   3225ee4ce5c569e5595dd5d4f3a520ac
#
_cell.length_a   1.000
_cell.length_b   1.000
_cell.length_c   1.000
_cell.angle_alpha   90.00
_cell.angle_beta   90.00
_cell.angle_gamma   90.00
#
_symmetry.space_group_name_H-M   'P 1'
#
loop_
_entity.id
_entity.type
_entity.pdbx_description
1 polymer ?
#
loop_
_entity_poly.entity_id
_entity_poly.type
_entity_poly.pdbx_seq_one_letter_code
_entity_poly.pdbx_strand_id
1 'polypeptide(L)'
;MGARMDYGKIWIDGHVHEYADAVVGPMSHSLSYASSVYEGIRAYRAKPLLLDLHLARLRKSCEIFGHRFPYTDTEIGVACAQLMQMHSVADAYIKIQVILDDSGYGFQGKECKSK
;
A
#
# COMPACT_ATOMS: atom_id res chain seq x y z
N MET A 1 25.81 2.21 -10.12
CA MET A 1 24.36 2.16 -10.03
C MET A 1 23.78 3.56 -9.94
N GLY A 2 22.68 3.80 -10.62
CA GLY A 2 21.99 5.08 -10.56
C GLY A 2 21.35 5.34 -9.20
N ALA A 3 20.98 6.57 -8.97
CA ALA A 3 20.21 6.95 -7.79
C ALA A 3 18.84 6.29 -7.81
N ARG A 4 18.34 5.97 -6.64
CA ARG A 4 16.97 5.50 -6.42
C ARG A 4 15.99 6.60 -6.81
N MET A 5 14.87 6.26 -7.45
CA MET A 5 13.83 7.24 -7.71
C MET A 5 13.22 7.72 -6.38
N ASP A 6 12.92 9.01 -6.33
CA ASP A 6 12.26 9.59 -5.16
C ASP A 6 10.78 9.78 -5.46
N TYR A 7 9.95 9.04 -4.72
CA TYR A 7 8.50 9.13 -4.81
C TYR A 7 7.91 10.06 -3.73
N GLY A 8 8.75 10.82 -3.03
CA GLY A 8 8.32 11.78 -2.03
C GLY A 8 7.85 11.13 -0.73
N LYS A 9 6.58 11.29 -0.42
CA LYS A 9 5.98 10.74 0.79
C LYS A 9 5.21 9.47 0.47
N ILE A 10 5.22 8.53 1.42
CA ILE A 10 4.50 7.28 1.31
C ILE A 10 3.80 7.00 2.64
N TRP A 11 2.61 6.41 2.60
CA TRP A 11 1.86 6.03 3.77
C TRP A 11 2.02 4.53 4.01
N ILE A 12 2.44 4.14 5.22
CA ILE A 12 2.62 2.74 5.62
C ILE A 12 2.01 2.56 7.00
N ASP A 13 1.02 1.69 7.09
CA ASP A 13 0.39 1.26 8.37
C ASP A 13 0.02 2.43 9.28
N GLY A 14 -0.62 3.45 8.71
CA GLY A 14 -1.13 4.57 9.48
C GLY A 14 -0.18 5.75 9.60
N HIS A 15 1.04 5.65 9.09
CA HIS A 15 2.05 6.70 9.23
C HIS A 15 2.63 7.10 7.88
N VAL A 16 2.90 8.39 7.73
CA VAL A 16 3.57 8.93 6.55
C VAL A 16 5.08 8.89 6.76
N HIS A 17 5.79 8.41 5.76
CA HIS A 17 7.25 8.31 5.75
C HIS A 17 7.82 9.02 4.53
N GLU A 18 9.07 9.42 4.61
CA GLU A 18 9.84 9.74 3.42
C GLU A 18 10.08 8.45 2.64
N TYR A 19 10.00 8.50 1.32
CA TYR A 19 10.22 7.30 0.51
C TYR A 19 11.59 6.66 0.78
N ALA A 20 12.61 7.49 1.02
CA ALA A 20 13.97 6.99 1.30
C ALA A 20 14.02 6.11 2.56
N ASP A 21 13.11 6.34 3.51
CA ASP A 21 13.04 5.60 4.77
C ASP A 21 12.04 4.43 4.71
N ALA A 22 11.29 4.32 3.62
CA ALA A 22 10.29 3.27 3.42
C ALA A 22 10.97 2.05 2.80
N VAL A 23 11.25 1.07 3.62
CA VAL A 23 12.01 -0.11 3.21
C VAL A 23 11.23 -1.39 3.49
N VAL A 24 11.53 -2.42 2.69
CA VAL A 24 10.98 -3.76 2.87
C VAL A 24 12.18 -4.70 3.00
N GLY A 25 12.10 -5.60 3.96
CA GLY A 25 13.19 -6.54 4.18
C GLY A 25 13.38 -7.49 2.99
N PRO A 26 14.63 -7.88 2.68
CA PRO A 26 14.89 -8.78 1.55
C PRO A 26 14.29 -10.18 1.75
N MET A 27 13.98 -10.55 2.96
CA MET A 27 13.34 -11.84 3.29
C MET A 27 11.83 -11.75 3.43
N SER A 28 11.22 -10.62 3.07
CA SER A 28 9.77 -10.49 3.13
C SER A 28 9.10 -11.55 2.25
N HIS A 29 7.98 -12.07 2.72
CA HIS A 29 7.23 -13.10 2.01
C HIS A 29 6.80 -12.63 0.62
N SER A 30 6.32 -11.39 0.53
CA SER A 30 5.87 -10.83 -0.75
C SER A 30 6.98 -10.72 -1.77
N LEU A 31 8.19 -10.37 -1.34
CA LEU A 31 9.34 -10.29 -2.24
C LEU A 31 9.77 -11.66 -2.72
N SER A 32 9.84 -12.64 -1.81
CA SER A 32 10.32 -13.98 -2.13
C SER A 32 9.30 -14.80 -2.91
N TYR A 33 8.00 -14.61 -2.65
CA TYR A 33 6.94 -15.49 -3.15
C TYR A 33 5.87 -14.76 -3.94
N ALA A 34 6.11 -13.50 -4.31
CA ALA A 34 5.18 -12.72 -5.12
C ALA A 34 3.76 -12.67 -4.53
N SER A 35 3.66 -12.50 -3.22
CA SER A 35 2.37 -12.57 -2.52
C SER A 35 1.75 -11.20 -2.24
N SER A 36 2.27 -10.12 -2.80
CA SER A 36 1.63 -8.82 -2.67
C SER A 36 0.38 -8.72 -3.54
N VAL A 37 -0.57 -7.91 -3.09
CA VAL A 37 -1.76 -7.55 -3.87
C VAL A 37 -1.87 -6.03 -3.90
N TYR A 38 -2.42 -5.49 -4.99
CA TYR A 38 -2.51 -4.04 -5.10
C TYR A 38 -3.67 -3.60 -5.98
N GLU A 39 -4.02 -2.32 -5.85
CA GLU A 39 -4.93 -1.60 -6.74
C GLU A 39 -4.26 -0.33 -7.25
N GLY A 40 -4.44 -0.04 -8.52
CA GLY A 40 -4.02 1.22 -9.13
C GLY A 40 -5.23 2.10 -9.36
N ILE A 41 -5.23 3.30 -8.80
CA ILE A 41 -6.39 4.18 -8.75
C ILE A 41 -5.99 5.54 -9.31
N ARG A 42 -6.77 6.03 -10.28
CA ARG A 42 -6.60 7.41 -10.75
C ARG A 42 -7.36 8.35 -9.85
N ALA A 43 -6.75 9.49 -9.58
CA ALA A 43 -7.39 10.58 -8.86
C ALA A 43 -7.45 11.81 -9.76
N TYR A 44 -8.60 12.48 -9.74
CA TYR A 44 -8.83 13.71 -10.47
C TYR A 44 -9.45 14.74 -9.53
N ARG A 45 -8.93 15.99 -9.57
CA ARG A 45 -9.41 17.05 -8.68
C ARG A 45 -9.40 16.62 -7.21
N ALA A 46 -8.31 15.99 -6.81
CA ALA A 46 -8.08 15.48 -5.46
C ALA A 46 -9.09 14.39 -5.02
N LYS A 47 -9.75 13.73 -5.96
CA LYS A 47 -10.71 12.67 -5.66
C LYS A 47 -10.29 11.38 -6.34
N PRO A 48 -10.01 10.31 -5.58
CA PRO A 48 -9.80 8.99 -6.14
C PRO A 48 -11.07 8.50 -6.85
N LEU A 49 -10.91 8.03 -8.09
CA LEU A 49 -12.02 7.55 -8.88
C LEU A 49 -12.42 6.14 -8.43
N LEU A 50 -13.70 5.98 -8.05
CA LEU A 50 -14.27 4.68 -7.67
C LEU A 50 -13.47 4.00 -6.54
N LEU A 51 -13.04 4.76 -5.56
CA LEU A 51 -12.23 4.25 -4.47
C LEU A 51 -12.90 3.08 -3.74
N ASP A 52 -14.19 3.17 -3.48
CA ASP A 52 -14.96 2.14 -2.79
C ASP A 52 -14.93 0.80 -3.56
N LEU A 53 -15.06 0.83 -4.87
CA LEU A 53 -15.00 -0.37 -5.70
C LEU A 53 -13.60 -0.95 -5.74
N HIS A 54 -12.58 -0.10 -5.83
CA HIS A 54 -11.19 -0.56 -5.76
C HIS A 54 -10.87 -1.20 -4.41
N LEU A 55 -11.34 -0.61 -3.32
CA LEU A 55 -11.09 -1.17 -1.99
C LEU A 55 -11.84 -2.48 -1.77
N ALA A 56 -13.06 -2.60 -2.29
CA ALA A 56 -13.79 -3.87 -2.25
C ALA A 56 -13.02 -4.97 -2.97
N ARG A 57 -12.47 -4.68 -4.14
CA ARG A 57 -11.67 -5.64 -4.90
C ARG A 57 -10.35 -5.95 -4.19
N LEU A 58 -9.70 -4.96 -3.61
CA LEU A 58 -8.47 -5.16 -2.84
C LEU A 58 -8.72 -6.09 -1.65
N ARG A 59 -9.82 -5.90 -0.93
CA ARG A 59 -10.19 -6.79 0.17
C ARG A 59 -10.42 -8.22 -0.30
N LYS A 60 -11.04 -8.38 -1.46
CA LYS A 60 -11.23 -9.70 -2.06
C LYS A 60 -9.89 -10.35 -2.38
N SER A 61 -8.97 -9.60 -2.96
CA SER A 61 -7.61 -10.09 -3.23
C SER A 61 -6.90 -10.48 -1.94
N CYS A 62 -7.05 -9.69 -0.90
CA CYS A 62 -6.48 -10.00 0.42
C CYS A 62 -7.03 -11.32 0.97
N GLU A 63 -8.33 -11.55 0.85
CA GLU A 63 -8.95 -12.80 1.30
C GLU A 63 -8.34 -14.01 0.59
N ILE A 64 -8.13 -13.92 -0.72
CA ILE A 64 -7.58 -15.01 -1.52
C ILE A 64 -6.17 -15.38 -1.03
N PHE A 65 -5.36 -14.40 -0.67
CA PHE A 65 -3.99 -14.60 -0.21
C PHE A 65 -3.84 -14.72 1.31
N GLY A 66 -4.93 -14.57 2.06
CA GLY A 66 -4.87 -14.60 3.53
C GLY A 66 -4.26 -13.36 4.16
N HIS A 67 -4.26 -12.23 3.45
CA HIS A 67 -3.77 -10.97 3.99
C HIS A 67 -4.81 -10.31 4.88
N ARG A 68 -4.32 -9.58 5.89
CA ARG A 68 -5.16 -8.71 6.69
C ARG A 68 -5.22 -7.32 6.03
N PHE A 69 -6.40 -6.74 6.06
CA PHE A 69 -6.60 -5.36 5.62
C PHE A 69 -7.51 -4.67 6.65
N PRO A 70 -6.92 -4.16 7.75
CA PRO A 70 -7.70 -3.70 8.91
C PRO A 70 -8.21 -2.27 8.78
N TYR A 71 -8.04 -1.63 7.64
CA TYR A 71 -8.39 -0.22 7.45
C TYR A 71 -9.78 -0.08 6.84
N THR A 72 -10.52 0.94 7.30
CA THR A 72 -11.80 1.29 6.71
C THR A 72 -11.61 2.09 5.42
N ASP A 73 -12.66 2.17 4.60
CA ASP A 73 -12.64 3.00 3.40
C ASP A 73 -12.37 4.46 3.73
N THR A 74 -12.93 4.95 4.84
CA THR A 74 -12.71 6.31 5.30
C THR A 74 -11.25 6.57 5.66
N GLU A 75 -10.62 5.64 6.38
CA GLU A 75 -9.20 5.77 6.73
C GLU A 75 -8.31 5.82 5.50
N ILE A 76 -8.57 4.96 4.52
CA ILE A 76 -7.81 4.96 3.27
C ILE A 76 -8.06 6.23 2.45
N GLY A 77 -9.31 6.69 2.41
CA GLY A 77 -9.65 7.94 1.73
C GLY A 77 -8.91 9.14 2.33
N VAL A 78 -8.84 9.21 3.65
CA VAL A 78 -8.09 10.26 4.37
C VAL A 78 -6.59 10.17 4.04
N ALA A 79 -6.04 8.96 4.02
CA ALA A 79 -4.63 8.75 3.68
C ALA A 79 -4.32 9.22 2.25
N CYS A 80 -5.18 8.91 1.29
CA CYS A 80 -5.04 9.35 -0.10
C CYS A 80 -5.08 10.88 -0.19
N ALA A 81 -6.03 11.52 0.47
CA ALA A 81 -6.17 12.97 0.47
C ALA A 81 -4.93 13.64 1.09
N GLN A 82 -4.44 13.09 2.19
CA GLN A 82 -3.26 13.59 2.88
C GLN A 82 -2.02 13.53 1.98
N LEU A 83 -1.79 12.40 1.32
CA LEU A 83 -0.66 12.24 0.41
C LEU A 83 -0.74 13.19 -0.78
N MET A 84 -1.91 13.34 -1.38
CA MET A 84 -2.09 14.28 -2.49
C MET A 84 -1.82 15.71 -2.05
N GLN A 85 -2.29 16.10 -0.87
CA GLN A 85 -2.02 17.42 -0.32
C GLN A 85 -0.53 17.64 -0.06
N MET A 86 0.13 16.66 0.53
CA MET A 86 1.58 16.73 0.80
C MET A 86 2.41 16.86 -0.47
N HIS A 87 1.95 16.25 -1.57
CA HIS A 87 2.62 16.34 -2.87
C HIS A 87 2.16 17.54 -3.70
N SER A 88 1.19 18.30 -3.21
CA SER A 88 0.60 19.45 -3.92
C SER A 88 0.08 19.07 -5.31
N VAL A 89 -0.60 17.92 -5.40
CA VAL A 89 -1.17 17.43 -6.65
C VAL A 89 -2.67 17.22 -6.51
N ALA A 90 -3.40 17.51 -7.59
CA ALA A 90 -4.83 17.26 -7.67
C ALA A 90 -5.15 16.05 -8.55
N ASP A 91 -4.29 15.77 -9.51
CA ASP A 91 -4.41 14.61 -10.39
C ASP A 91 -3.23 13.69 -10.11
N ALA A 92 -3.50 12.41 -9.89
CA ALA A 92 -2.47 11.48 -9.48
C ALA A 92 -2.83 10.06 -9.86
N TYR A 93 -1.82 9.21 -9.87
CA TYR A 93 -1.97 7.76 -9.82
C TYR A 93 -1.66 7.31 -8.40
N ILE A 94 -2.59 6.61 -7.78
CA ILE A 94 -2.44 6.13 -6.41
C ILE A 94 -2.31 4.61 -6.46
N LYS A 95 -1.26 4.09 -5.88
CA LYS A 95 -1.08 2.66 -5.70
C LYS A 95 -1.32 2.31 -4.24
N ILE A 96 -2.26 1.41 -4.00
CA ILE A 96 -2.51 0.84 -2.67
C ILE A 96 -2.05 -0.61 -2.73
N GLN A 97 -1.08 -0.95 -1.91
CA GLN A 97 -0.46 -2.26 -1.93
C GLN A 97 -0.46 -2.87 -0.54
N VAL A 98 -0.79 -4.15 -0.47
CA VAL A 98 -0.69 -4.94 0.75
C VAL A 98 0.41 -5.96 0.56
N ILE A 99 1.40 -5.92 1.44
CA ILE A 99 2.54 -6.83 1.40
C ILE A 99 2.66 -7.59 2.70
N LEU A 100 3.16 -8.82 2.60
CA LEU A 100 3.56 -9.59 3.77
C LEU A 100 5.02 -9.32 4.04
N ASP A 101 5.27 -8.83 5.23
CA ASP A 101 6.58 -8.43 5.71
C ASP A 101 7.39 -9.65 6.16
N ASP A 102 8.64 -9.43 6.52
CA ASP A 102 9.56 -10.43 7.05
C ASP A 102 9.56 -10.52 8.58
N SER A 103 8.46 -10.11 9.21
CA SER A 103 8.34 -10.09 10.66
C SER A 103 8.22 -11.47 11.31
N GLY A 104 8.12 -12.53 10.51
CA GLY A 104 8.03 -13.90 11.00
C GLY A 104 8.91 -14.83 10.20
N TYR A 105 9.23 -15.97 10.78
CA TYR A 105 9.96 -17.04 10.09
C TYR A 105 8.99 -18.08 9.57
N GLY A 106 9.27 -18.60 8.39
CA GLY A 106 8.50 -19.66 7.80
C GLY A 106 7.60 -19.21 6.68
N PHE A 107 6.92 -20.16 6.09
CA PHE A 107 6.13 -19.99 4.89
C PHE A 107 4.66 -19.73 5.15
N GLN A 108 4.25 -19.72 6.39
CA GLN A 108 2.84 -19.56 6.70
C GLN A 108 2.49 -18.09 6.71
N GLY A 109 1.79 -17.64 5.68
CA GLY A 109 1.40 -16.25 5.54
C GLY A 109 0.68 -15.69 6.76
N LYS A 110 -0.03 -16.54 7.50
CA LYS A 110 -0.72 -16.14 8.73
C LYS A 110 0.23 -15.71 9.84
N GLU A 111 1.50 -16.07 9.78
CA GLU A 111 2.51 -15.67 10.76
C GLU A 111 3.23 -14.40 10.37
N CYS A 112 3.00 -13.91 9.15
CA CYS A 112 3.57 -12.66 8.67
C CYS A 112 2.59 -11.52 8.94
N LYS A 113 3.13 -10.32 9.15
CA LYS A 113 2.30 -9.12 9.30
C LYS A 113 1.98 -8.54 7.95
N SER A 114 0.72 -8.13 7.76
CA SER A 114 0.30 -7.37 6.59
C SER A 114 0.68 -5.90 6.77
N LYS A 115 1.02 -5.29 5.67
CA LYS A 115 1.28 -3.86 5.63
C LYS A 115 0.37 -3.15 4.65
#